data_0c51af5398f347e8df25608ec558d5b0
#
_entry.id   0c51af5398f347e8df25608ec558d5b0
#
_cell.length_a   1.000
_cell.length_b   1.000
_cell.length_c   1.000
_cell.angle_alpha   90.00
_cell.angle_beta   90.00
_cell.angle_gamma   90.00
#
_symmetry.space_group_name_H-M   'P 1'
#
loop_
_entity.id
_entity.type
_entity.pdbx_description
1 polymer ?
#
loop_
_entity_poly.entity_id
_entity_poly.type
_entity_poly.pdbx_seq_one_letter_code
_entity_poly.pdbx_strand_id
1 'polypeptide(L)'
;MKILSIQSAVAHGHVGNSAAVFPLQRIGVEVLPVNTVNFSNHTGYGAWRGSLITPEDVHDVILGIEERGVLPQIDVVLSGYQGGTGIGDVIVDAVRRVKAANPTAIYACDPVMGNAKSGCFVAPEIPVLLRDRVVPVADIITPNQFELGFLTGTEPLTLEATLDSVDLARAMGPATVLVTSVERPDREPGTVEMLAVDGAGAWIVQTPHLPFKANGSGDVTAALFSAHYRATGDAAVALERTASSVFDLIELTYQSGERELQLVQAQNVYAHPRMQFSATRVR
;
A
#
# COMPACT_ATOMS: atom_id res chain seq x y z
N MET A 1 -4.45 17.23 -5.16
CA MET A 1 -4.39 15.79 -5.50
C MET A 1 -5.64 15.12 -5.01
N LYS A 2 -6.22 14.22 -5.81
CA LYS A 2 -7.42 13.44 -5.49
C LYS A 2 -7.15 11.96 -5.73
N ILE A 3 -7.48 11.11 -4.73
CA ILE A 3 -7.22 9.66 -4.76
C ILE A 3 -8.54 8.90 -4.69
N LEU A 4 -8.79 8.01 -5.65
CA LEU A 4 -9.82 6.97 -5.55
C LEU A 4 -9.20 5.76 -4.84
N SER A 5 -9.65 5.48 -3.61
CA SER A 5 -9.08 4.43 -2.75
C SER A 5 -10.03 3.25 -2.62
N ILE A 6 -9.70 2.12 -3.24
CA ILE A 6 -10.52 0.90 -3.30
C ILE A 6 -9.90 -0.15 -2.37
N GLN A 7 -10.34 -0.20 -1.13
CA GLN A 7 -9.75 -1.02 -0.07
C GLN A 7 -10.80 -1.45 0.96
N SER A 8 -10.40 -2.32 1.89
CA SER A 8 -11.24 -2.70 3.04
C SER A 8 -11.52 -1.53 3.97
N ALA A 9 -12.59 -1.65 4.77
CA ALA A 9 -12.83 -0.76 5.90
C ALA A 9 -13.26 -1.56 7.14
N VAL A 10 -12.85 -1.07 8.31
CA VAL A 10 -13.23 -1.62 9.61
C VAL A 10 -13.77 -0.51 10.50
N ALA A 11 -14.73 -0.87 11.39
CA ALA A 11 -15.30 0.08 12.36
C ALA A 11 -14.37 0.30 13.56
N HIS A 12 -13.69 -0.76 14.02
CA HIS A 12 -12.70 -0.71 15.10
C HIS A 12 -11.32 -1.08 14.56
N GLY A 13 -10.33 -0.22 14.83
CA GLY A 13 -8.97 -0.36 14.35
C GLY A 13 -8.73 0.33 13.00
N HIS A 14 -7.53 0.14 12.47
CA HIS A 14 -7.03 0.91 11.33
C HIS A 14 -6.36 -0.02 10.31
N VAL A 15 -7.12 -0.45 9.31
CA VAL A 15 -6.63 -1.17 8.12
C VAL A 15 -7.38 -0.69 6.87
N GLY A 16 -6.81 -0.88 5.71
CA GLY A 16 -7.40 -0.44 4.44
C GLY A 16 -7.77 1.05 4.44
N ASN A 17 -8.97 1.39 3.99
CA ASN A 17 -9.48 2.77 4.01
C ASN A 17 -9.52 3.38 5.41
N SER A 18 -9.79 2.56 6.45
CA SER A 18 -9.76 3.04 7.84
C SER A 18 -8.35 3.42 8.32
N ALA A 19 -7.30 2.98 7.62
CA ALA A 19 -5.92 3.39 7.88
C ALA A 19 -5.43 4.48 6.91
N ALA A 20 -5.77 4.38 5.63
CA ALA A 20 -5.21 5.22 4.57
C ALA A 20 -5.84 6.61 4.48
N VAL A 21 -7.17 6.72 4.68
CA VAL A 21 -7.92 7.95 4.38
C VAL A 21 -7.47 9.12 5.25
N PHE A 22 -7.41 8.92 6.57
CA PHE A 22 -7.09 10.02 7.49
C PHE A 22 -5.68 10.58 7.29
N PRO A 23 -4.59 9.77 7.19
CA PRO A 23 -3.27 10.29 6.87
C PRO A 23 -3.20 11.05 5.55
N LEU A 24 -3.83 10.55 4.50
CA LEU A 24 -3.90 11.24 3.21
C LEU A 24 -4.58 12.61 3.32
N GLN A 25 -5.72 12.67 4.01
CA GLN A 25 -6.43 13.95 4.24
C GLN A 25 -5.59 14.92 5.05
N ARG A 26 -4.82 14.44 6.04
CA ARG A 26 -3.93 15.27 6.85
C ARG A 26 -2.78 15.89 6.07
N ILE A 27 -2.35 15.30 4.97
CA ILE A 27 -1.35 15.88 4.05
C ILE A 27 -2.00 16.67 2.89
N GLY A 28 -3.30 16.97 2.97
CA GLY A 28 -4.01 17.80 2.00
C GLY A 28 -4.47 17.06 0.73
N VAL A 29 -4.60 15.74 0.78
CA VAL A 29 -5.12 14.91 -0.31
C VAL A 29 -6.61 14.68 -0.14
N GLU A 30 -7.41 14.93 -1.17
CA GLU A 30 -8.82 14.54 -1.21
C GLU A 30 -8.94 13.06 -1.55
N VAL A 31 -9.70 12.31 -0.75
CA VAL A 31 -9.85 10.86 -0.90
C VAL A 31 -11.30 10.48 -1.14
N LEU A 32 -11.54 9.66 -2.15
CA LEU A 32 -12.82 9.01 -2.41
C LEU A 32 -12.69 7.53 -2.01
N PRO A 33 -13.10 7.17 -0.80
CA PRO A 33 -13.00 5.79 -0.34
C PRO A 33 -14.14 4.95 -0.91
N VAL A 34 -13.79 3.85 -1.56
CA VAL A 34 -14.70 2.78 -2.00
C VAL A 34 -14.30 1.52 -1.23
N ASN A 35 -15.22 1.01 -0.42
CA ASN A 35 -14.91 -0.11 0.45
C ASN A 35 -15.16 -1.45 -0.23
N THR A 36 -14.25 -2.40 -0.05
CA THR A 36 -14.37 -3.79 -0.52
C THR A 36 -14.97 -4.71 0.55
N VAL A 37 -14.85 -4.32 1.81
CA VAL A 37 -15.49 -4.96 2.95
C VAL A 37 -15.93 -3.90 3.96
N ASN A 38 -16.90 -4.23 4.80
CA ASN A 38 -17.31 -3.43 5.94
C ASN A 38 -17.36 -4.34 7.18
N PHE A 39 -16.23 -4.46 7.88
CA PHE A 39 -16.11 -5.33 9.03
C PHE A 39 -16.08 -4.55 10.35
N SER A 40 -16.46 -5.24 11.43
CA SER A 40 -16.38 -4.67 12.79
C SER A 40 -14.94 -4.38 13.20
N ASN A 41 -13.99 -5.20 12.78
CA ASN A 41 -12.56 -5.14 13.15
C ASN A 41 -11.73 -5.98 12.18
N HIS A 42 -10.41 -5.85 12.25
CA HIS A 42 -9.47 -6.66 11.48
C HIS A 42 -9.61 -8.15 11.79
N THR A 43 -9.55 -8.99 10.75
CA THR A 43 -9.70 -10.46 10.87
C THR A 43 -8.67 -11.13 11.78
N GLY A 44 -7.50 -10.52 11.95
CA GLY A 44 -6.44 -10.96 12.88
C GLY A 44 -6.81 -10.94 14.37
N TYR A 45 -8.02 -10.47 14.73
CA TYR A 45 -8.60 -10.63 16.07
C TYR A 45 -9.18 -12.03 16.30
N GLY A 46 -9.24 -12.88 15.27
CA GLY A 46 -9.77 -14.25 15.34
C GLY A 46 -11.29 -14.31 15.12
N ALA A 47 -12.02 -13.26 15.43
CA ALA A 47 -13.45 -13.15 15.16
C ALA A 47 -13.79 -11.73 14.70
N TRP A 48 -14.75 -11.63 13.77
CA TRP A 48 -15.26 -10.35 13.25
C TRP A 48 -16.72 -10.51 12.83
N ARG A 49 -17.39 -9.40 12.60
CA ARG A 49 -18.75 -9.31 12.03
C ARG A 49 -18.75 -8.32 10.88
N GLY A 50 -19.79 -8.34 10.08
CA GLY A 50 -19.96 -7.50 8.90
C GLY A 50 -19.88 -8.31 7.62
N SER A 51 -19.92 -7.65 6.48
CA SER A 51 -20.03 -8.27 5.16
C SER A 51 -18.88 -7.94 4.24
N LEU A 52 -18.59 -8.87 3.34
CA LEU A 52 -17.94 -8.57 2.07
C LEU A 52 -18.90 -7.72 1.24
N ILE A 53 -18.39 -6.73 0.55
CA ILE A 53 -19.17 -5.96 -0.44
C ILE A 53 -19.05 -6.69 -1.77
N THR A 54 -20.16 -6.83 -2.48
CA THR A 54 -20.14 -7.56 -3.76
C THR A 54 -19.38 -6.78 -4.82
N PRO A 55 -18.78 -7.44 -5.81
CA PRO A 55 -18.15 -6.75 -6.94
C PRO A 55 -19.13 -5.79 -7.66
N GLU A 56 -20.40 -6.16 -7.76
CA GLU A 56 -21.46 -5.34 -8.36
C GLU A 56 -21.68 -4.05 -7.56
N ASP A 57 -21.77 -4.13 -6.22
CA ASP A 57 -21.96 -2.95 -5.36
C ASP A 57 -20.75 -2.03 -5.41
N VAL A 58 -19.52 -2.58 -5.41
CA VAL A 58 -18.28 -1.79 -5.56
C VAL A 58 -18.26 -1.08 -6.92
N HIS A 59 -18.61 -1.80 -7.98
CA HIS A 59 -18.68 -1.24 -9.33
C HIS A 59 -19.73 -0.13 -9.44
N ASP A 60 -20.91 -0.31 -8.86
CA ASP A 60 -22.00 0.69 -8.89
C ASP A 60 -21.60 1.98 -8.17
N VAL A 61 -20.87 1.89 -7.06
CA VAL A 61 -20.33 3.08 -6.39
C VAL A 61 -19.36 3.84 -7.31
N ILE A 62 -18.50 3.11 -8.04
CA ILE A 62 -17.54 3.71 -8.99
C ILE A 62 -18.27 4.35 -10.17
N LEU A 63 -19.33 3.71 -10.70
CA LEU A 63 -20.17 4.29 -11.74
C LEU A 63 -20.86 5.57 -11.26
N GLY A 64 -21.39 5.57 -10.02
CA GLY A 64 -21.97 6.77 -9.43
C GLY A 64 -20.99 7.94 -9.31
N ILE A 65 -19.70 7.67 -9.03
CA ILE A 65 -18.61 8.68 -9.05
C ILE A 65 -18.38 9.16 -10.49
N GLU A 66 -18.35 8.26 -11.47
CA GLU A 66 -18.20 8.59 -12.89
C GLU A 66 -19.31 9.50 -13.39
N GLU A 67 -20.58 9.18 -13.07
CA GLU A 67 -21.74 9.98 -13.43
C GLU A 67 -21.73 11.40 -12.86
N ARG A 68 -21.00 11.63 -11.78
CA ARG A 68 -20.74 12.99 -11.23
C ARG A 68 -19.66 13.75 -11.96
N GLY A 69 -19.01 13.15 -12.97
CA GLY A 69 -17.94 13.78 -13.73
C GLY A 69 -16.66 13.94 -12.92
N VAL A 70 -16.40 13.09 -11.94
CA VAL A 70 -15.26 13.21 -11.04
C VAL A 70 -14.00 12.53 -11.58
N LEU A 71 -14.13 11.50 -12.44
CA LEU A 71 -12.98 10.72 -12.93
C LEU A 71 -11.84 11.56 -13.52
N PRO A 72 -12.08 12.65 -14.30
CA PRO A 72 -10.99 13.49 -14.81
C PRO A 72 -10.15 14.20 -13.74
N GLN A 73 -10.63 14.24 -12.49
CA GLN A 73 -9.96 14.90 -11.37
C GLN A 73 -9.15 13.90 -10.50
N ILE A 74 -9.23 12.59 -10.79
CA ILE A 74 -8.52 11.57 -10.01
C ILE A 74 -7.08 11.50 -10.50
N ASP A 75 -6.14 11.78 -9.60
CA ASP A 75 -4.69 11.72 -9.85
C ASP A 75 -4.12 10.31 -9.61
N VAL A 76 -4.70 9.59 -8.64
CA VAL A 76 -4.25 8.25 -8.24
C VAL A 76 -5.47 7.34 -8.02
N VAL A 77 -5.43 6.14 -8.56
CA VAL A 77 -6.23 5.02 -8.06
C VAL A 77 -5.33 4.25 -7.09
N LEU A 78 -5.78 4.00 -5.87
CA LEU A 78 -5.08 3.20 -4.87
C LEU A 78 -5.93 1.98 -4.54
N SER A 79 -5.37 0.78 -4.65
CA SER A 79 -6.04 -0.43 -4.19
C SER A 79 -5.22 -1.16 -3.13
N GLY A 80 -5.91 -1.89 -2.26
CA GLY A 80 -5.31 -2.73 -1.23
C GLY A 80 -6.09 -4.05 -1.07
N TYR A 81 -6.42 -4.43 0.17
CA TYR A 81 -7.12 -5.67 0.45
C TYR A 81 -8.46 -5.75 -0.28
N GLN A 82 -8.61 -6.80 -1.13
CA GLN A 82 -9.76 -6.94 -2.03
C GLN A 82 -11.00 -7.54 -1.34
N GLY A 83 -10.81 -8.33 -0.30
CA GLY A 83 -11.90 -9.00 0.42
C GLY A 83 -12.39 -10.27 -0.26
N GLY A 84 -12.80 -10.19 -1.52
CA GLY A 84 -13.38 -11.30 -2.27
C GLY A 84 -12.87 -11.42 -3.71
N THR A 85 -13.17 -12.55 -4.33
CA THR A 85 -12.94 -12.77 -5.76
C THR A 85 -13.85 -11.87 -6.60
N GLY A 86 -13.37 -11.42 -7.76
CA GLY A 86 -14.09 -10.49 -8.64
C GLY A 86 -13.79 -9.00 -8.37
N ILE A 87 -13.40 -8.61 -7.17
CA ILE A 87 -13.01 -7.22 -6.86
C ILE A 87 -11.80 -6.78 -7.70
N GLY A 88 -10.85 -7.67 -7.98
CA GLY A 88 -9.72 -7.37 -8.86
C GLY A 88 -10.13 -6.93 -10.26
N ASP A 89 -11.16 -7.54 -10.83
CA ASP A 89 -11.71 -7.16 -12.13
C ASP A 89 -12.37 -5.78 -12.10
N VAL A 90 -13.09 -5.48 -11.02
CA VAL A 90 -13.67 -4.15 -10.78
C VAL A 90 -12.58 -3.09 -10.66
N ILE A 91 -11.48 -3.38 -9.95
CA ILE A 91 -10.33 -2.48 -9.83
C ILE A 91 -9.71 -2.22 -11.21
N VAL A 92 -9.47 -3.27 -12.02
CA VAL A 92 -8.92 -3.12 -13.37
C VAL A 92 -9.83 -2.27 -14.26
N ASP A 93 -11.16 -2.46 -14.19
CA ASP A 93 -12.14 -1.63 -14.93
C ASP A 93 -12.10 -0.18 -14.45
N ALA A 94 -12.07 0.06 -13.13
CA ALA A 94 -11.97 1.40 -12.54
C ALA A 94 -10.69 2.13 -13.01
N VAL A 95 -9.55 1.45 -12.99
CA VAL A 95 -8.27 1.99 -13.49
C VAL A 95 -8.37 2.38 -14.96
N ARG A 96 -8.94 1.51 -15.79
CA ARG A 96 -9.15 1.79 -17.21
C ARG A 96 -10.02 3.03 -17.43
N ARG A 97 -11.15 3.15 -16.71
CA ARG A 97 -12.06 4.30 -16.77
C ARG A 97 -11.38 5.60 -16.34
N VAL A 98 -10.68 5.56 -15.20
CA VAL A 98 -9.95 6.74 -14.70
C VAL A 98 -8.86 7.16 -15.68
N LYS A 99 -8.01 6.24 -16.17
CA LYS A 99 -6.95 6.56 -17.15
C LYS A 99 -7.51 7.02 -18.50
N ALA A 100 -8.69 6.57 -18.91
CA ALA A 100 -9.37 7.07 -20.10
C ALA A 100 -9.85 8.53 -19.90
N ALA A 101 -10.30 8.89 -18.70
CA ALA A 101 -10.75 10.25 -18.38
C ALA A 101 -9.61 11.19 -17.99
N ASN A 102 -8.55 10.68 -17.36
CA ASN A 102 -7.32 11.38 -17.01
C ASN A 102 -6.08 10.52 -17.37
N PRO A 103 -5.50 10.71 -18.56
CA PRO A 103 -4.31 9.93 -18.97
C PRO A 103 -3.06 10.12 -18.10
N THR A 104 -3.03 11.13 -17.23
CA THR A 104 -1.92 11.37 -16.31
C THR A 104 -2.13 10.71 -14.93
N ALA A 105 -3.29 10.09 -14.71
CA ALA A 105 -3.56 9.36 -13.49
C ALA A 105 -2.67 8.11 -13.40
N ILE A 106 -2.22 7.79 -12.19
CA ILE A 106 -1.44 6.59 -11.91
C ILE A 106 -2.26 5.60 -11.09
N TYR A 107 -1.94 4.32 -11.23
CA TYR A 107 -2.50 3.27 -10.41
C TYR A 107 -1.44 2.70 -9.47
N ALA A 108 -1.69 2.79 -8.17
CA ALA A 108 -0.89 2.19 -7.10
C ALA A 108 -1.63 0.98 -6.52
N CYS A 109 -1.01 -0.18 -6.60
CA CYS A 109 -1.55 -1.43 -6.08
C CYS A 109 -0.74 -1.90 -4.87
N ASP A 110 -1.37 -1.97 -3.71
CA ASP A 110 -0.86 -2.77 -2.59
C ASP A 110 -1.37 -4.20 -2.75
N PRO A 111 -0.50 -5.17 -3.13
CA PRO A 111 -0.92 -6.52 -3.49
C PRO A 111 -1.10 -7.40 -2.25
N VAL A 112 -1.96 -6.98 -1.33
CA VAL A 112 -2.18 -7.61 -0.04
C VAL A 112 -2.60 -9.06 -0.21
N MET A 113 -1.72 -10.00 0.19
CA MET A 113 -2.01 -11.43 0.15
C MET A 113 -1.52 -12.20 1.37
N GLY A 114 -0.47 -11.72 2.04
CA GLY A 114 0.11 -12.46 3.17
C GLY A 114 1.40 -11.87 3.70
N ASN A 115 2.09 -12.66 4.52
CA ASN A 115 3.42 -12.34 5.01
C ASN A 115 4.19 -13.63 5.36
N ALA A 116 5.51 -13.54 5.54
CA ALA A 116 6.39 -14.67 5.81
C ALA A 116 5.97 -15.50 7.05
N LYS A 117 5.38 -14.86 8.06
CA LYS A 117 4.98 -15.54 9.31
C LYS A 117 3.66 -16.29 9.18
N SER A 118 2.69 -15.72 8.49
CA SER A 118 1.31 -16.24 8.40
C SER A 118 1.04 -17.01 7.10
N GLY A 119 1.93 -16.89 6.10
CA GLY A 119 1.63 -17.30 4.75
C GLY A 119 0.54 -16.43 4.14
N CYS A 120 -0.11 -16.89 3.07
CA CYS A 120 -1.28 -16.25 2.50
C CYS A 120 -2.48 -16.34 3.44
N PHE A 121 -3.19 -15.24 3.65
CA PHE A 121 -4.41 -15.16 4.48
C PHE A 121 -5.64 -14.72 3.67
N VAL A 122 -5.49 -14.55 2.36
CA VAL A 122 -6.58 -14.27 1.41
C VAL A 122 -7.07 -15.56 0.77
N ALA A 123 -8.22 -15.51 0.08
CA ALA A 123 -8.71 -16.66 -0.68
C ALA A 123 -7.69 -17.10 -1.73
N PRO A 124 -7.52 -18.41 -2.00
CA PRO A 124 -6.43 -18.94 -2.85
C PRO A 124 -6.37 -18.37 -4.27
N GLU A 125 -7.48 -17.90 -4.78
CA GLU A 125 -7.60 -17.32 -6.12
C GLU A 125 -7.04 -15.88 -6.20
N ILE A 126 -7.06 -15.14 -5.08
CA ILE A 126 -6.67 -13.72 -5.03
C ILE A 126 -5.19 -13.51 -5.39
N PRO A 127 -4.21 -14.27 -4.86
CA PRO A 127 -2.82 -14.09 -5.25
C PRO A 127 -2.55 -14.27 -6.74
N VAL A 128 -3.23 -15.24 -7.36
CA VAL A 128 -3.12 -15.50 -8.81
C VAL A 128 -3.75 -14.36 -9.60
N LEU A 129 -4.93 -13.90 -9.19
CA LEU A 129 -5.61 -12.75 -9.80
C LEU A 129 -4.76 -11.47 -9.70
N LEU A 130 -4.17 -11.22 -8.54
CA LEU A 130 -3.25 -10.09 -8.34
C LEU A 130 -2.07 -10.17 -9.31
N ARG A 131 -1.37 -11.31 -9.35
CA ARG A 131 -0.20 -11.50 -10.22
C ARG A 131 -0.53 -11.37 -11.71
N ASP A 132 -1.62 -12.01 -12.14
CA ASP A 132 -1.88 -12.20 -13.59
C ASP A 132 -2.71 -11.09 -14.21
N ARG A 133 -3.45 -10.30 -13.41
CA ARG A 133 -4.40 -9.30 -13.92
C ARG A 133 -4.30 -7.92 -13.30
N VAL A 134 -4.05 -7.82 -12.00
CA VAL A 134 -4.10 -6.54 -11.29
C VAL A 134 -2.73 -5.84 -11.33
N VAL A 135 -1.67 -6.54 -10.97
CA VAL A 135 -0.28 -6.03 -10.99
C VAL A 135 0.14 -5.57 -12.39
N PRO A 136 -0.16 -6.29 -13.50
CA PRO A 136 0.25 -5.87 -14.84
C PRO A 136 -0.29 -4.51 -15.31
N VAL A 137 -1.37 -4.01 -14.71
CA VAL A 137 -1.95 -2.69 -15.08
C VAL A 137 -1.56 -1.57 -14.10
N ALA A 138 -0.79 -1.90 -13.04
CA ALA A 138 -0.31 -0.95 -12.06
C ALA A 138 0.90 -0.15 -12.55
N ASP A 139 1.00 1.10 -12.14
CA ASP A 139 2.19 1.95 -12.32
C ASP A 139 3.14 1.82 -11.11
N ILE A 140 2.56 1.61 -9.93
CA ILE A 140 3.26 1.39 -8.66
C ILE A 140 2.72 0.13 -8.00
N ILE A 141 3.60 -0.66 -7.41
CA ILE A 141 3.21 -1.73 -6.47
C ILE A 141 3.98 -1.60 -5.15
N THR A 142 3.35 -2.02 -4.04
CA THR A 142 3.93 -1.90 -2.69
C THR A 142 4.00 -3.23 -1.93
N PRO A 143 4.49 -4.31 -2.54
CA PRO A 143 4.55 -5.62 -1.88
C PRO A 143 5.47 -5.59 -0.67
N ASN A 144 5.15 -6.41 0.34
CA ASN A 144 6.19 -6.83 1.28
C ASN A 144 7.10 -7.87 0.61
N GLN A 145 8.20 -8.23 1.29
CA GLN A 145 9.20 -9.17 0.74
C GLN A 145 8.59 -10.55 0.40
N PHE A 146 7.64 -11.06 1.18
CA PHE A 146 6.93 -12.32 0.92
C PHE A 146 6.05 -12.22 -0.33
N GLU A 147 5.30 -11.13 -0.45
CA GLU A 147 4.41 -10.85 -1.60
C GLU A 147 5.22 -10.68 -2.88
N LEU A 148 6.36 -9.98 -2.82
CA LEU A 148 7.28 -9.86 -3.95
C LEU A 148 7.75 -11.24 -4.42
N GLY A 149 8.16 -12.11 -3.51
CA GLY A 149 8.58 -13.47 -3.81
C GLY A 149 7.47 -14.29 -4.48
N PHE A 150 6.23 -14.17 -3.98
CA PHE A 150 5.07 -14.82 -4.59
C PHE A 150 4.79 -14.33 -6.01
N LEU A 151 4.77 -13.00 -6.21
CA LEU A 151 4.49 -12.40 -7.53
C LEU A 151 5.50 -12.83 -8.59
N THR A 152 6.76 -12.94 -8.21
CA THR A 152 7.87 -13.21 -9.13
C THR A 152 8.31 -14.67 -9.19
N GLY A 153 7.83 -15.50 -8.26
CA GLY A 153 8.27 -16.89 -8.12
C GLY A 153 9.72 -17.03 -7.63
N THR A 154 10.20 -16.08 -6.82
CA THR A 154 11.58 -16.00 -6.33
C THR A 154 11.65 -16.04 -4.80
N GLU A 155 12.87 -16.12 -4.27
CA GLU A 155 13.17 -16.00 -2.84
C GLU A 155 14.09 -14.78 -2.62
N PRO A 156 13.53 -13.57 -2.40
CA PRO A 156 14.29 -12.32 -2.27
C PRO A 156 14.97 -12.18 -0.89
N LEU A 157 15.91 -13.07 -0.56
CA LEU A 157 16.53 -13.15 0.77
C LEU A 157 17.80 -12.30 0.93
N THR A 158 18.40 -11.80 -0.16
CA THR A 158 19.54 -10.88 -0.16
C THR A 158 19.16 -9.58 -0.87
N LEU A 159 19.98 -8.53 -0.75
CA LEU A 159 19.73 -7.29 -1.49
C LEU A 159 19.74 -7.54 -3.00
N GLU A 160 20.70 -8.29 -3.51
CA GLU A 160 20.82 -8.64 -4.92
C GLU A 160 19.57 -9.42 -5.38
N ALA A 161 19.21 -10.50 -4.68
CA ALA A 161 18.02 -11.29 -5.00
C ALA A 161 16.71 -10.47 -4.91
N THR A 162 16.65 -9.49 -3.99
CA THR A 162 15.50 -8.58 -3.89
C THR A 162 15.44 -7.64 -5.10
N LEU A 163 16.58 -7.09 -5.52
CA LEU A 163 16.66 -6.24 -6.71
C LEU A 163 16.30 -7.01 -7.99
N ASP A 164 16.79 -8.25 -8.15
CA ASP A 164 16.44 -9.13 -9.27
C ASP A 164 14.93 -9.44 -9.28
N SER A 165 14.36 -9.71 -8.10
CA SER A 165 12.91 -9.93 -7.96
C SER A 165 12.11 -8.67 -8.32
N VAL A 166 12.60 -7.49 -7.94
CA VAL A 166 11.99 -6.21 -8.33
C VAL A 166 12.03 -6.01 -9.85
N ASP A 167 13.14 -6.37 -10.50
CA ASP A 167 13.24 -6.27 -11.97
C ASP A 167 12.24 -7.20 -12.67
N LEU A 168 12.04 -8.43 -12.14
CA LEU A 168 10.99 -9.33 -12.63
C LEU A 168 9.60 -8.75 -12.41
N ALA A 169 9.33 -8.16 -11.25
CA ALA A 169 8.05 -7.51 -10.96
C ALA A 169 7.80 -6.31 -11.91
N ARG A 170 8.83 -5.50 -12.17
CA ARG A 170 8.75 -4.39 -13.12
C ARG A 170 8.51 -4.86 -14.56
N ALA A 171 9.07 -5.98 -14.95
CA ALA A 171 8.82 -6.59 -16.26
C ALA A 171 7.36 -7.07 -16.44
N MET A 172 6.59 -7.21 -15.34
CA MET A 172 5.15 -7.52 -15.40
C MET A 172 4.29 -6.30 -15.76
N GLY A 173 4.78 -5.07 -15.54
CA GLY A 173 4.02 -3.84 -15.84
C GLY A 173 4.41 -2.62 -14.99
N PRO A 174 4.53 -2.73 -13.65
CA PRO A 174 4.79 -1.57 -12.79
C PRO A 174 6.14 -0.92 -13.08
N ALA A 175 6.15 0.39 -13.29
CA ALA A 175 7.41 1.14 -13.44
C ALA A 175 8.11 1.37 -12.10
N THR A 176 7.35 1.42 -11.00
CA THR A 176 7.86 1.71 -9.66
C THR A 176 7.44 0.61 -8.68
N VAL A 177 8.39 0.16 -7.86
CA VAL A 177 8.16 -0.86 -6.83
C VAL A 177 8.68 -0.35 -5.49
N LEU A 178 7.84 -0.38 -4.46
CA LEU A 178 8.24 -0.20 -3.07
C LEU A 178 8.16 -1.56 -2.37
N VAL A 179 9.29 -2.14 -2.01
CA VAL A 179 9.31 -3.36 -1.19
C VAL A 179 9.35 -2.96 0.28
N THR A 180 8.34 -3.38 1.04
CA THR A 180 8.25 -3.12 2.48
C THR A 180 8.74 -4.31 3.29
N SER A 181 9.14 -4.05 4.54
CA SER A 181 9.55 -5.10 5.50
C SER A 181 10.62 -6.02 4.93
N VAL A 182 11.66 -5.43 4.31
CA VAL A 182 12.80 -6.19 3.79
C VAL A 182 13.65 -6.65 4.97
N GLU A 183 13.80 -7.97 5.09
CA GLU A 183 14.61 -8.62 6.10
C GLU A 183 15.69 -9.47 5.41
N ARG A 184 16.93 -9.01 5.43
CA ARG A 184 18.08 -9.73 4.88
C ARG A 184 19.13 -10.00 5.95
N PRO A 185 19.92 -11.09 5.86
CA PRO A 185 20.84 -11.50 6.92
C PRO A 185 21.94 -10.48 7.20
N ASP A 186 22.34 -9.71 6.18
CA ASP A 186 23.43 -8.74 6.22
C ASP A 186 22.99 -7.30 6.53
N ARG A 187 21.69 -7.08 6.85
CA ARG A 187 21.23 -5.78 7.34
C ARG A 187 21.74 -5.49 8.74
N GLU A 188 21.77 -4.24 9.12
CA GLU A 188 22.10 -3.85 10.49
C GLU A 188 21.13 -4.52 11.49
N PRO A 189 21.65 -5.20 12.52
CA PRO A 189 20.81 -5.85 13.53
C PRO A 189 19.86 -4.86 14.21
N GLY A 190 18.61 -5.27 14.42
CA GLY A 190 17.61 -4.40 15.06
C GLY A 190 16.98 -3.37 14.13
N THR A 191 17.17 -3.50 12.81
CA THR A 191 16.53 -2.64 11.81
C THR A 191 15.54 -3.40 10.93
N VAL A 192 14.68 -2.63 10.24
CA VAL A 192 13.86 -3.08 9.12
C VAL A 192 14.06 -2.13 7.96
N GLU A 193 14.01 -2.67 6.75
CA GLU A 193 14.32 -1.88 5.56
C GLU A 193 13.09 -1.73 4.66
N MET A 194 13.05 -0.63 3.92
CA MET A 194 12.20 -0.43 2.75
C MET A 194 13.07 -0.11 1.55
N LEU A 195 12.75 -0.71 0.40
CA LEU A 195 13.46 -0.55 -0.86
C LEU A 195 12.52 0.02 -1.91
N ALA A 196 12.81 1.20 -2.45
CA ALA A 196 12.09 1.78 -3.57
C ALA A 196 12.93 1.73 -4.84
N VAL A 197 12.32 1.32 -5.94
CA VAL A 197 12.98 1.22 -7.27
C VAL A 197 12.07 1.86 -8.31
N ASP A 198 12.63 2.73 -9.13
CA ASP A 198 11.99 3.31 -10.32
C ASP A 198 12.95 3.35 -11.52
N GLY A 199 12.62 4.17 -12.53
CA GLY A 199 13.48 4.35 -13.72
C GLY A 199 14.80 5.07 -13.46
N ALA A 200 14.94 5.78 -12.32
CA ALA A 200 16.13 6.55 -11.97
C ALA A 200 17.13 5.74 -11.12
N GLY A 201 16.67 4.66 -10.46
CA GLY A 201 17.55 3.80 -9.67
C GLY A 201 16.84 3.01 -8.57
N ALA A 202 17.60 2.59 -7.57
CA ALA A 202 17.13 1.87 -6.40
C ALA A 202 17.67 2.51 -5.12
N TRP A 203 16.80 2.70 -4.15
CA TRP A 203 17.11 3.35 -2.86
C TRP A 203 16.57 2.52 -1.70
N ILE A 204 17.34 2.47 -0.63
CA ILE A 204 16.99 1.79 0.60
C ILE A 204 16.95 2.77 1.76
N VAL A 205 15.97 2.61 2.65
CA VAL A 205 15.91 3.27 3.95
C VAL A 205 15.87 2.21 5.03
N GLN A 206 16.67 2.40 6.08
CA GLN A 206 16.66 1.59 7.29
C GLN A 206 15.98 2.35 8.42
N THR A 207 15.07 1.69 9.14
CA THR A 207 14.46 2.22 10.36
C THR A 207 14.67 1.25 11.51
N PRO A 208 14.70 1.70 12.78
CA PRO A 208 14.69 0.79 13.91
C PRO A 208 13.52 -0.19 13.86
N HIS A 209 13.78 -1.46 14.13
CA HIS A 209 12.73 -2.47 14.28
C HIS A 209 12.14 -2.38 15.69
N LEU A 210 10.86 -2.01 15.78
CA LEU A 210 10.13 -2.02 17.04
C LEU A 210 9.48 -3.41 17.24
N PRO A 211 9.60 -4.04 18.42
CA PRO A 211 9.07 -5.38 18.67
C PRO A 211 7.54 -5.36 18.86
N PHE A 212 6.85 -4.84 17.85
CA PHE A 212 5.43 -4.56 17.86
C PHE A 212 4.83 -4.86 16.49
N LYS A 213 3.65 -5.48 16.44
CA LYS A 213 2.92 -5.72 15.20
C LYS A 213 1.87 -4.63 15.01
N ALA A 214 2.13 -3.70 14.12
CA ALA A 214 1.21 -2.64 13.75
C ALA A 214 0.35 -3.08 12.54
N ASN A 215 -0.87 -3.59 12.80
CA ASN A 215 -1.83 -3.82 11.71
C ASN A 215 -2.17 -2.48 11.04
N GLY A 216 -2.23 -2.48 9.70
CA GLY A 216 -2.52 -1.27 8.92
C GLY A 216 -1.33 -0.39 8.59
N SER A 217 -0.13 -0.68 9.11
CA SER A 217 1.08 0.07 8.75
C SER A 217 1.41 -0.06 7.26
N GLY A 218 1.17 -1.22 6.64
CA GLY A 218 1.28 -1.43 5.19
C GLY A 218 0.34 -0.53 4.42
N ASP A 219 -0.94 -0.47 4.82
CA ASP A 219 -1.95 0.38 4.18
C ASP A 219 -1.56 1.88 4.25
N VAL A 220 -1.07 2.35 5.41
CA VAL A 220 -0.56 3.74 5.55
C VAL A 220 0.67 3.95 4.69
N THR A 221 1.60 2.98 4.64
CA THR A 221 2.82 3.06 3.82
C THR A 221 2.47 3.17 2.34
N ALA A 222 1.61 2.30 1.82
CA ALA A 222 1.16 2.32 0.43
C ALA A 222 0.48 3.65 0.08
N ALA A 223 -0.38 4.15 0.96
CA ALA A 223 -1.09 5.42 0.78
C ALA A 223 -0.14 6.62 0.72
N LEU A 224 0.73 6.77 1.72
CA LEU A 224 1.66 7.89 1.81
C LEU A 224 2.71 7.85 0.69
N PHE A 225 3.28 6.68 0.40
CA PHE A 225 4.24 6.54 -0.69
C PHE A 225 3.63 6.93 -2.03
N SER A 226 2.43 6.44 -2.34
CA SER A 226 1.74 6.75 -3.59
C SER A 226 1.45 8.25 -3.74
N ALA A 227 1.02 8.91 -2.65
CA ALA A 227 0.77 10.34 -2.64
C ALA A 227 2.08 11.15 -2.80
N HIS A 228 3.14 10.80 -2.07
CA HIS A 228 4.43 11.48 -2.16
C HIS A 228 5.08 11.26 -3.53
N TYR A 229 5.05 10.04 -4.07
CA TYR A 229 5.58 9.76 -5.39
C TYR A 229 4.82 10.52 -6.48
N ARG A 230 3.47 10.54 -6.43
CA ARG A 230 2.66 11.32 -7.37
C ARG A 230 2.97 12.82 -7.33
N ALA A 231 3.30 13.34 -6.14
CA ALA A 231 3.61 14.76 -5.96
C ALA A 231 5.02 15.14 -6.40
N THR A 232 5.99 14.24 -6.30
CA THR A 232 7.43 14.54 -6.53
C THR A 232 7.98 13.93 -7.81
N GLY A 233 7.45 12.79 -8.24
CA GLY A 233 8.03 11.98 -9.31
C GLY A 233 9.38 11.33 -8.94
N ASP A 234 9.72 11.27 -7.64
CA ASP A 234 11.02 10.84 -7.13
C ASP A 234 10.83 9.78 -6.04
N ALA A 235 11.28 8.56 -6.33
CA ALA A 235 11.13 7.42 -5.41
C ALA A 235 11.96 7.56 -4.14
N ALA A 236 13.13 8.20 -4.19
CA ALA A 236 13.96 8.43 -3.00
C ALA A 236 13.27 9.40 -2.04
N VAL A 237 12.80 10.53 -2.54
CA VAL A 237 12.07 11.54 -1.74
C VAL A 237 10.78 10.97 -1.18
N ALA A 238 10.02 10.21 -1.97
CA ALA A 238 8.80 9.55 -1.51
C ALA A 238 9.10 8.53 -0.41
N LEU A 239 10.18 7.74 -0.56
CA LEU A 239 10.61 6.75 0.41
C LEU A 239 11.01 7.40 1.75
N GLU A 240 11.84 8.44 1.73
CA GLU A 240 12.29 9.16 2.94
C GLU A 240 11.10 9.73 3.74
N ARG A 241 10.17 10.40 3.06
CA ARG A 241 8.97 10.97 3.68
C ARG A 241 8.09 9.88 4.27
N THR A 242 7.84 8.82 3.50
CA THR A 242 7.00 7.71 3.94
C THR A 242 7.62 6.99 5.13
N ALA A 243 8.90 6.65 5.06
CA ALA A 243 9.62 5.99 6.15
C ALA A 243 9.59 6.81 7.44
N SER A 244 9.82 8.12 7.33
CA SER A 244 9.81 9.02 8.48
C SER A 244 8.41 9.12 9.11
N SER A 245 7.37 9.31 8.31
CA SER A 245 5.98 9.42 8.80
C SER A 245 5.48 8.11 9.42
N VAL A 246 5.77 6.98 8.76
CA VAL A 246 5.32 5.65 9.22
C VAL A 246 6.07 5.23 10.47
N PHE A 247 7.39 5.50 10.54
CA PHE A 247 8.16 5.19 11.75
C PHE A 247 7.66 5.99 12.95
N ASP A 248 7.45 7.29 12.82
CA ASP A 248 6.92 8.14 13.90
C ASP A 248 5.53 7.67 14.37
N LEU A 249 4.67 7.23 13.45
CA LEU A 249 3.37 6.64 13.77
C LEU A 249 3.51 5.34 14.57
N ILE A 250 4.38 4.43 14.10
CA ILE A 250 4.59 3.13 14.75
C ILE A 250 5.26 3.33 16.12
N GLU A 251 6.24 4.23 16.22
CA GLU A 251 6.91 4.57 17.48
C GLU A 251 5.92 5.10 18.51
N LEU A 252 5.07 6.07 18.14
CA LEU A 252 4.03 6.62 19.01
C LEU A 252 3.03 5.54 19.45
N THR A 253 2.63 4.67 18.52
CA THR A 253 1.73 3.56 18.83
C THR A 253 2.38 2.59 19.81
N TYR A 254 3.64 2.23 19.58
CA TYR A 254 4.41 1.35 20.48
C TYR A 254 4.53 1.93 21.88
N GLN A 255 4.84 3.23 21.99
CA GLN A 255 4.96 3.94 23.28
C GLN A 255 3.63 4.05 24.02
N SER A 256 2.51 4.10 23.31
CA SER A 256 1.18 4.14 23.94
C SER A 256 0.76 2.81 24.57
N GLY A 257 1.38 1.69 24.17
CA GLY A 257 1.00 0.33 24.58
C GLY A 257 -0.29 -0.16 23.92
N GLU A 258 -0.87 0.62 23.01
CA GLU A 258 -2.09 0.25 22.31
C GLU A 258 -1.82 -0.72 21.17
N ARG A 259 -2.83 -1.53 20.85
CA ARG A 259 -2.75 -2.52 19.76
C ARG A 259 -2.98 -1.89 18.38
N GLU A 260 -3.85 -0.88 18.31
CA GLU A 260 -4.24 -0.22 17.08
C GLU A 260 -3.40 1.03 16.82
N LEU A 261 -3.11 1.31 15.55
CA LEU A 261 -2.36 2.51 15.14
C LEU A 261 -2.99 3.78 15.72
N GLN A 262 -2.18 4.61 16.34
CA GLN A 262 -2.61 5.86 16.97
C GLN A 262 -2.72 7.00 15.94
N LEU A 263 -3.51 6.79 14.87
CA LEU A 263 -3.61 7.70 13.73
C LEU A 263 -4.01 9.13 14.12
N VAL A 264 -4.99 9.27 15.00
CA VAL A 264 -5.48 10.59 15.42
C VAL A 264 -4.43 11.31 16.26
N GLN A 265 -3.76 10.61 17.17
CA GLN A 265 -2.73 11.17 18.05
C GLN A 265 -1.47 11.55 17.24
N ALA A 266 -1.16 10.77 16.21
CA ALA A 266 -0.01 10.97 15.33
C ALA A 266 -0.27 11.96 14.16
N GLN A 267 -1.44 12.60 14.11
CA GLN A 267 -1.86 13.42 12.95
C GLN A 267 -0.86 14.50 12.52
N ASN A 268 -0.06 15.02 13.43
CA ASN A 268 0.93 16.04 13.11
C ASN A 268 2.18 15.46 12.43
N VAL A 269 2.52 14.19 12.69
CA VAL A 269 3.70 13.57 12.08
C VAL A 269 3.48 13.24 10.61
N TYR A 270 2.24 13.04 10.15
CA TYR A 270 1.98 12.89 8.72
C TYR A 270 2.16 14.21 7.97
N ALA A 271 1.66 15.30 8.59
CA ALA A 271 1.72 16.62 7.97
C ALA A 271 3.14 17.20 8.00
N HIS A 272 3.90 16.92 9.04
CA HIS A 272 5.22 17.47 9.32
C HIS A 272 6.16 16.37 9.85
N PRO A 273 6.57 15.38 9.03
CA PRO A 273 7.43 14.30 9.49
C PRO A 273 8.80 14.82 9.92
N ARG A 274 9.34 14.21 10.96
CA ARG A 274 10.71 14.47 11.40
C ARG A 274 11.70 13.85 10.42
N MET A 275 12.01 14.33 9.32
CA MET A 275 12.87 13.78 8.27
C MET A 275 14.19 13.19 8.81
N GLN A 276 14.09 12.04 9.50
CA GLN A 276 15.20 11.43 10.25
C GLN A 276 15.86 10.27 9.51
N PHE A 277 15.29 9.84 8.40
CA PHE A 277 15.82 8.75 7.59
C PHE A 277 16.12 9.23 6.19
N SER A 278 17.34 8.94 5.73
CA SER A 278 17.79 9.27 4.38
C SER A 278 17.86 8.02 3.52
N ALA A 279 17.46 8.14 2.26
CA ALA A 279 17.55 7.09 1.29
C ALA A 279 18.99 6.94 0.78
N THR A 280 19.53 5.73 0.89
CA THR A 280 20.82 5.39 0.31
C THR A 280 20.62 4.74 -1.05
N ARG A 281 21.28 5.26 -2.08
CA ARG A 281 21.25 4.66 -3.40
C ARG A 281 22.03 3.35 -3.40
N VAL A 282 21.41 2.26 -3.90
CA VAL A 282 22.02 0.92 -3.96
C VAL A 282 22.18 0.41 -5.40
N ARG A 283 21.54 1.10 -6.37
CA ARG A 283 21.70 0.83 -7.82
C ARG A 283 21.36 2.04 -8.68
#